data_1e1d426130a950c7f3293b1015eebc4d
#
_entry.id   1e1d426130a950c7f3293b1015eebc4d
#
_cell.length_a   1.000
_cell.length_b   1.000
_cell.length_c   1.000
_cell.angle_alpha   90.00
_cell.angle_beta   90.00
_cell.angle_gamma   90.00
#
_symmetry.space_group_name_H-M   'P 1'
#
loop_
_entity.id
_entity.type
_entity.pdbx_description
1 polymer ?
#
loop_
_entity_poly.entity_id
_entity_poly.type
_entity_poly.pdbx_seq_one_letter_code
_entity_poly.pdbx_strand_id
1 'polypeptide(L)'
;DDILILERDKELGGILNQCIHNGFGLHTFKEELTGPEYAARFVQNAETLGVEIMLDTMVLAVEGHRVTACNTEDGLMMLEGKAIVLAMGCRERTRGAVAIPGDRPSGVFTAGTAQRYINIEGYMVGKRVVILGSGDIGLIMARRMTLEGAKVLACVELMPYCNGLNRNIVQCLNDYDIPLYLSHTVTNVEGLHRVEKVTVAEVGADRKPIPGTEIVFDCDTLLLSVGLIPENELTRK
;
A
#
# COMPACT_ATOMS: atom_id res chain seq x y z
N ASP A 1 11.80 -9.98 -30.98
CA ASP A 1 11.64 -8.54 -30.82
C ASP A 1 12.50 -8.12 -29.65
N ASP A 2 13.18 -6.96 -29.78
CA ASP A 2 14.00 -6.41 -28.70
C ASP A 2 13.06 -5.78 -27.67
N ILE A 3 13.10 -6.27 -26.45
CA ILE A 3 12.29 -5.79 -25.32
C ILE A 3 13.26 -5.35 -24.22
N LEU A 4 13.05 -4.14 -23.70
CA LEU A 4 13.76 -3.60 -22.55
C LEU A 4 12.78 -3.30 -21.43
N ILE A 5 13.05 -3.80 -20.23
CA ILE A 5 12.33 -3.47 -18.99
C ILE A 5 13.18 -2.45 -18.21
N LEU A 6 12.59 -1.31 -17.87
CA LEU A 6 13.16 -0.33 -16.97
C LEU A 6 12.46 -0.43 -15.61
N GLU A 7 13.18 -0.79 -14.56
CA GLU A 7 12.67 -0.92 -13.21
C GLU A 7 13.45 0.01 -12.26
N ARG A 8 12.72 0.81 -11.50
CA ARG A 8 13.31 1.75 -10.55
C ARG A 8 13.83 1.11 -9.26
N ASP A 9 13.32 -0.07 -8.91
CA ASP A 9 13.79 -0.81 -7.74
C ASP A 9 15.01 -1.68 -8.12
N LYS A 10 15.69 -2.21 -7.13
CA LYS A 10 16.85 -3.11 -7.26
C LYS A 10 16.48 -4.53 -7.73
N GLU A 11 15.21 -4.82 -7.86
CA GLU A 11 14.69 -6.13 -8.28
C GLU A 11 13.35 -6.00 -9.02
N LEU A 12 13.06 -6.93 -9.91
CA LEU A 12 11.78 -7.03 -10.59
C LEU A 12 10.70 -7.58 -9.65
N GLY A 13 9.42 -7.31 -9.99
CA GLY A 13 8.25 -7.81 -9.25
C GLY A 13 7.41 -6.71 -8.61
N GLY A 14 8.00 -5.54 -8.40
CA GLY A 14 7.30 -4.36 -7.89
C GLY A 14 6.58 -4.63 -6.57
N ILE A 15 5.32 -4.16 -6.47
CA ILE A 15 4.51 -4.28 -5.26
C ILE A 15 4.26 -5.73 -4.82
N LEU A 16 4.33 -6.69 -5.74
CA LEU A 16 4.12 -8.11 -5.42
C LEU A 16 5.15 -8.64 -4.43
N ASN A 17 6.39 -8.14 -4.46
CA ASN A 17 7.46 -8.59 -3.57
C ASN A 17 7.14 -8.39 -2.09
N GLN A 18 6.39 -7.35 -1.75
CA GLN A 18 5.96 -7.12 -0.37
C GLN A 18 4.64 -7.82 0.00
N CYS A 19 3.91 -8.37 -0.97
CA CYS A 19 2.63 -9.06 -0.78
C CYS A 19 2.83 -10.53 -0.40
N ILE A 20 3.37 -10.80 0.79
CA ILE A 20 3.72 -12.17 1.23
C ILE A 20 2.51 -13.02 1.66
N HIS A 21 1.29 -12.50 1.53
CA HIS A 21 0.05 -13.24 1.75
C HIS A 21 -0.36 -14.05 0.51
N ASN A 22 -1.14 -15.10 0.71
CA ASN A 22 -1.70 -15.92 -0.35
C ASN A 22 -2.84 -15.22 -1.11
N GLY A 23 -3.16 -15.76 -2.29
CA GLY A 23 -4.31 -15.33 -3.11
C GLY A 23 -3.95 -14.98 -4.54
N PHE A 24 -2.69 -15.09 -4.91
CA PHE A 24 -2.21 -14.90 -6.29
C PHE A 24 -2.19 -16.24 -7.05
N GLY A 25 -2.17 -16.19 -8.37
CA GLY A 25 -1.93 -17.34 -9.24
C GLY A 25 -3.14 -18.23 -9.55
N LEU A 26 -4.23 -18.19 -8.78
CA LEU A 26 -5.38 -19.08 -8.96
C LEU A 26 -5.98 -19.07 -10.37
N HIS A 27 -6.10 -17.92 -10.99
CA HIS A 27 -6.62 -17.80 -12.36
C HIS A 27 -5.58 -18.16 -13.43
N THR A 28 -4.32 -17.77 -13.22
CA THR A 28 -3.24 -17.90 -14.21
C THR A 28 -2.60 -19.29 -14.17
N PHE A 29 -2.22 -19.74 -12.97
CA PHE A 29 -1.44 -20.96 -12.78
C PHE A 29 -2.26 -22.12 -12.19
N LYS A 30 -3.52 -21.86 -11.76
CA LYS A 30 -4.37 -22.81 -11.04
C LYS A 30 -3.77 -23.27 -9.71
N GLU A 31 -2.88 -22.45 -9.15
CA GLU A 31 -2.20 -22.66 -7.88
C GLU A 31 -2.37 -21.43 -7.01
N GLU A 32 -2.44 -21.63 -5.70
CA GLU A 32 -2.45 -20.51 -4.75
C GLU A 32 -1.01 -20.16 -4.38
N LEU A 33 -0.60 -18.94 -4.71
CA LEU A 33 0.74 -18.43 -4.54
C LEU A 33 0.73 -17.17 -3.67
N THR A 34 1.88 -16.86 -3.08
CA THR A 34 2.17 -15.53 -2.54
C THR A 34 2.52 -14.55 -3.67
N GLY A 35 2.55 -13.25 -3.37
CA GLY A 35 2.96 -12.24 -4.35
C GLY A 35 4.36 -12.46 -4.93
N PRO A 36 5.39 -12.70 -4.09
CA PRO A 36 6.74 -13.01 -4.57
C PRO A 36 6.82 -14.25 -5.45
N GLU A 37 6.15 -15.34 -5.08
CA GLU A 37 6.11 -16.57 -5.90
C GLU A 37 5.45 -16.31 -7.26
N TYR A 38 4.37 -15.53 -7.27
CA TYR A 38 3.70 -15.15 -8.50
C TYR A 38 4.60 -14.28 -9.40
N ALA A 39 5.24 -13.27 -8.83
CA ALA A 39 6.18 -12.41 -9.55
C ALA A 39 7.37 -13.20 -10.12
N ALA A 40 7.97 -14.09 -9.31
CA ALA A 40 9.14 -14.86 -9.70
C ALA A 40 8.90 -15.71 -10.96
N ARG A 41 7.69 -16.23 -11.15
CA ARG A 41 7.36 -17.00 -12.37
C ARG A 41 7.41 -16.14 -13.64
N PHE A 42 6.96 -14.89 -13.57
CA PHE A 42 7.04 -13.97 -14.70
C PHE A 42 8.44 -13.43 -14.91
N VAL A 43 9.19 -13.18 -13.86
CA VAL A 43 10.60 -12.77 -13.93
C VAL A 43 11.41 -13.87 -14.63
N GLN A 44 11.25 -15.12 -14.21
CA GLN A 44 11.92 -16.27 -14.83
C GLN A 44 11.55 -16.43 -16.32
N ASN A 45 10.30 -16.16 -16.68
CA ASN A 45 9.88 -16.19 -18.08
C ASN A 45 10.57 -15.09 -18.90
N ALA A 46 10.66 -13.85 -18.38
CA ALA A 46 11.34 -12.75 -19.04
C ALA A 46 12.83 -13.06 -19.25
N GLU A 47 13.51 -13.57 -18.24
CA GLU A 47 14.91 -13.99 -18.31
C GLU A 47 15.12 -15.13 -19.34
N THR A 48 14.24 -16.14 -19.33
CA THR A 48 14.29 -17.25 -20.29
C THR A 48 14.12 -16.81 -21.74
N LEU A 49 13.32 -15.76 -21.95
CA LEU A 49 13.08 -15.16 -23.26
C LEU A 49 14.18 -14.16 -23.67
N GLY A 50 15.19 -13.93 -22.82
CA GLY A 50 16.28 -13.01 -23.09
C GLY A 50 15.86 -11.55 -23.12
N VAL A 51 14.85 -11.18 -22.34
CA VAL A 51 14.43 -9.78 -22.19
C VAL A 51 15.52 -8.99 -21.49
N GLU A 52 15.92 -7.85 -22.06
CA GLU A 52 16.89 -6.95 -21.43
C GLU A 52 16.26 -6.22 -20.25
N ILE A 53 16.98 -6.11 -19.14
CA ILE A 53 16.49 -5.55 -17.88
C ILE A 53 17.50 -4.53 -17.35
N MET A 54 17.03 -3.31 -17.05
CA MET A 54 17.77 -2.29 -16.36
C MET A 54 17.10 -1.99 -15.02
N LEU A 55 17.72 -2.42 -13.94
CA LEU A 55 17.31 -2.17 -12.55
C LEU A 55 17.86 -0.82 -12.07
N ASP A 56 17.40 -0.38 -10.87
CA ASP A 56 17.79 0.91 -10.28
C ASP A 56 17.65 2.09 -11.27
N THR A 57 16.77 1.94 -12.27
CA THR A 57 16.64 2.86 -13.41
C THR A 57 15.32 3.62 -13.34
N MET A 58 15.40 4.92 -13.04
CA MET A 58 14.25 5.81 -12.94
C MET A 58 13.94 6.44 -14.30
N VAL A 59 12.71 6.26 -14.77
CA VAL A 59 12.17 6.99 -15.92
C VAL A 59 11.74 8.40 -15.48
N LEU A 60 12.28 9.41 -16.14
CA LEU A 60 12.04 10.82 -15.83
C LEU A 60 11.02 11.47 -16.75
N ALA A 61 11.01 11.09 -18.03
CA ALA A 61 10.09 11.63 -19.03
C ALA A 61 9.81 10.62 -20.16
N VAL A 62 8.64 10.76 -20.77
CA VAL A 62 8.26 10.04 -22.00
C VAL A 62 7.72 11.06 -23.00
N GLU A 63 8.36 11.16 -24.16
CA GLU A 63 8.00 12.09 -25.24
C GLU A 63 7.89 11.34 -26.57
N GLY A 64 6.66 11.05 -26.96
CA GLY A 64 6.40 10.20 -28.13
C GLY A 64 6.98 8.80 -27.95
N HIS A 65 8.00 8.43 -28.69
CA HIS A 65 8.71 7.15 -28.62
C HIS A 65 10.04 7.22 -27.85
N ARG A 66 10.34 8.37 -27.26
CA ARG A 66 11.59 8.61 -26.53
C ARG A 66 11.33 8.54 -25.02
N VAL A 67 12.16 7.79 -24.31
CA VAL A 67 12.18 7.68 -22.85
C VAL A 67 13.47 8.30 -22.34
N THR A 68 13.37 9.27 -21.43
CA THR A 68 14.50 9.78 -20.66
C THR A 68 14.53 9.05 -19.33
N ALA A 69 15.63 8.38 -19.05
CA ALA A 69 15.84 7.63 -17.81
C ALA A 69 17.22 7.95 -17.19
N CYS A 70 17.38 7.63 -15.93
CA CYS A 70 18.68 7.73 -15.26
C CYS A 70 18.88 6.59 -14.27
N ASN A 71 20.14 6.19 -14.12
CA ASN A 71 20.64 5.31 -13.08
C ASN A 71 22.03 5.76 -12.60
N THR A 72 22.63 5.03 -11.67
CA THR A 72 23.95 5.37 -11.12
C THR A 72 25.12 4.92 -12.01
N GLU A 73 24.91 3.95 -12.88
CA GLU A 73 25.96 3.39 -13.75
C GLU A 73 26.13 4.20 -15.04
N ASP A 74 25.01 4.43 -15.74
CA ASP A 74 25.02 5.07 -17.08
C ASP A 74 24.71 6.57 -17.01
N GLY A 75 24.27 7.06 -15.84
CA GLY A 75 23.81 8.43 -15.69
C GLY A 75 22.51 8.71 -16.42
N LEU A 76 22.39 9.85 -17.09
CA LEU A 76 21.22 10.25 -17.85
C LEU A 76 21.27 9.62 -19.26
N MET A 77 20.21 8.89 -19.60
CA MET A 77 20.04 8.17 -20.87
C MET A 77 18.83 8.66 -21.64
N MET A 78 18.92 8.59 -22.96
CA MET A 78 17.77 8.71 -23.85
C MET A 78 17.64 7.43 -24.66
N LEU A 79 16.51 6.74 -24.47
CA LEU A 79 16.17 5.48 -25.14
C LEU A 79 15.04 5.74 -26.14
N GLU A 80 15.08 5.06 -27.27
CA GLU A 80 14.05 5.16 -28.30
C GLU A 80 13.44 3.80 -28.56
N GLY A 81 12.12 3.69 -28.49
CA GLY A 81 11.36 2.45 -28.68
C GLY A 81 10.31 2.59 -29.77
N LYS A 82 9.98 1.50 -30.44
CA LYS A 82 8.85 1.46 -31.39
C LYS A 82 7.50 1.54 -30.69
N ALA A 83 7.43 1.04 -29.46
CA ALA A 83 6.27 1.11 -28.58
C ALA A 83 6.73 1.20 -27.12
N ILE A 84 5.95 1.89 -26.30
CA ILE A 84 6.22 2.04 -24.87
C ILE A 84 5.01 1.53 -24.10
N VAL A 85 5.25 0.59 -23.18
CA VAL A 85 4.22 0.07 -22.25
C VAL A 85 4.48 0.67 -20.87
N LEU A 86 3.51 1.42 -20.36
CA LEU A 86 3.57 2.02 -19.04
C LEU A 86 2.97 1.06 -18.01
N ALA A 87 3.79 0.57 -17.09
CA ALA A 87 3.42 -0.36 -16.02
C ALA A 87 3.81 0.19 -14.64
N MET A 88 3.56 1.49 -14.41
CA MET A 88 4.07 2.26 -13.28
C MET A 88 3.34 2.01 -11.96
N GLY A 89 2.22 1.30 -11.98
CA GLY A 89 1.43 1.01 -10.79
C GLY A 89 0.70 2.22 -10.21
N CYS A 90 0.62 2.26 -8.89
CA CYS A 90 -0.06 3.32 -8.14
C CYS A 90 0.61 3.56 -6.79
N ARG A 91 0.32 4.70 -6.19
CA ARG A 91 0.67 5.04 -4.81
C ARG A 91 -0.60 5.17 -3.96
N GLU A 92 -0.45 5.03 -2.67
CA GLU A 92 -1.56 5.17 -1.73
C GLU A 92 -1.86 6.65 -1.42
N ARG A 93 -3.12 6.94 -1.10
CA ARG A 93 -3.51 8.23 -0.56
C ARG A 93 -2.88 8.46 0.82
N THR A 94 -2.17 9.57 0.96
CA THR A 94 -1.56 9.98 2.21
C THR A 94 -2.55 10.69 3.13
N ARG A 95 -2.16 10.92 4.37
CA ARG A 95 -2.91 11.74 5.34
C ARG A 95 -3.31 13.11 4.77
N GLY A 96 -2.41 13.76 4.03
CA GLY A 96 -2.69 15.06 3.39
C GLY A 96 -3.78 14.97 2.32
N ALA A 97 -3.81 13.88 1.54
CA ALA A 97 -4.80 13.68 0.48
C ALA A 97 -6.23 13.46 1.02
N VAL A 98 -6.37 12.96 2.26
CA VAL A 98 -7.67 12.77 2.94
C VAL A 98 -7.93 13.79 4.04
N ALA A 99 -7.05 14.78 4.18
CA ALA A 99 -7.18 15.95 5.06
C ALA A 99 -7.50 15.62 6.53
N ILE A 100 -6.89 14.55 7.09
CA ILE A 100 -7.06 14.20 8.51
C ILE A 100 -6.45 15.29 9.39
N PRO A 101 -7.23 15.92 10.29
CA PRO A 101 -6.77 16.99 11.14
C PRO A 101 -5.87 16.55 12.29
N GLY A 102 -5.40 17.51 13.08
CA GLY A 102 -4.56 17.30 14.25
C GLY A 102 -3.07 17.52 14.02
N ASP A 103 -2.26 17.10 14.98
CA ASP A 103 -0.80 17.22 14.99
C ASP A 103 -0.14 16.45 13.83
N ARG A 104 1.14 16.72 13.57
CA ARG A 104 1.93 16.08 12.51
C ARG A 104 3.09 15.22 13.06
N PRO A 105 2.84 14.31 14.02
CA PRO A 105 3.87 13.46 14.57
C PRO A 105 4.29 12.36 13.56
N SER A 106 5.39 11.67 13.86
CA SER A 106 5.67 10.37 13.23
C SER A 106 4.64 9.32 13.65
N GLY A 107 4.60 8.17 12.95
CA GLY A 107 3.67 7.08 13.29
C GLY A 107 2.38 7.05 12.44
N VAL A 108 2.23 7.96 11.47
CA VAL A 108 1.16 7.87 10.47
C VAL A 108 1.77 7.34 9.17
N PHE A 109 1.34 6.14 8.75
CA PHE A 109 1.82 5.48 7.55
C PHE A 109 0.67 5.09 6.64
N THR A 110 0.91 4.98 5.35
CA THR A 110 0.01 4.21 4.49
C THR A 110 0.21 2.71 4.74
N ALA A 111 -0.81 1.91 4.51
CA ALA A 111 -0.76 0.47 4.80
C ALA A 111 0.30 -0.25 3.96
N GLY A 112 0.48 0.12 2.69
CA GLY A 112 1.52 -0.43 1.82
C GLY A 112 2.93 0.00 2.22
N THR A 113 3.13 1.23 2.70
CA THR A 113 4.42 1.63 3.27
C THR A 113 4.76 0.80 4.51
N ALA A 114 3.79 0.60 5.41
CA ALA A 114 3.96 -0.27 6.58
C ALA A 114 4.26 -1.72 6.17
N GLN A 115 3.59 -2.21 5.13
CA GLN A 115 3.82 -3.54 4.56
C GLN A 115 5.26 -3.70 4.06
N ARG A 116 5.80 -2.71 3.34
CA ARG A 116 7.20 -2.72 2.89
C ARG A 116 8.16 -2.75 4.09
N TYR A 117 7.98 -1.87 5.06
CA TYR A 117 8.84 -1.86 6.24
C TYR A 117 8.88 -3.20 6.98
N ILE A 118 7.72 -3.83 7.15
CA ILE A 118 7.63 -5.08 7.90
C ILE A 118 8.11 -6.26 7.05
N ASN A 119 7.68 -6.38 5.81
CA ASN A 119 7.88 -7.57 5.00
C ASN A 119 9.21 -7.60 4.24
N ILE A 120 9.75 -6.44 3.89
CA ILE A 120 11.01 -6.32 3.13
C ILE A 120 12.15 -5.84 4.01
N GLU A 121 11.92 -4.77 4.79
CA GLU A 121 13.00 -4.13 5.55
C GLU A 121 13.16 -4.71 6.96
N GLY A 122 12.19 -5.51 7.45
CA GLY A 122 12.22 -6.14 8.78
C GLY A 122 12.00 -5.16 9.95
N TYR A 123 11.42 -4.00 9.71
CA TYR A 123 11.15 -2.99 10.74
C TYR A 123 9.69 -2.94 11.15
N MET A 124 9.45 -3.00 12.44
CA MET A 124 8.11 -2.80 13.01
C MET A 124 7.76 -1.31 13.06
N VAL A 125 6.64 -0.93 12.46
CA VAL A 125 6.21 0.48 12.36
C VAL A 125 5.50 0.98 13.62
N GLY A 126 5.05 0.09 14.51
CA GLY A 126 4.42 0.46 15.78
C GLY A 126 3.89 -0.75 16.55
N LYS A 127 3.41 -0.50 17.78
CA LYS A 127 2.95 -1.56 18.70
C LYS A 127 1.46 -1.50 19.03
N ARG A 128 0.86 -0.32 18.97
CA ARG A 128 -0.57 -0.08 19.24
C ARG A 128 -1.15 0.67 18.05
N VAL A 129 -1.93 -0.03 17.25
CA VAL A 129 -2.26 0.40 15.89
C VAL A 129 -3.76 0.62 15.72
N VAL A 130 -4.13 1.74 15.11
CA VAL A 130 -5.45 1.98 14.53
C VAL A 130 -5.31 1.98 13.02
N ILE A 131 -6.23 1.35 12.32
CA ILE A 131 -6.23 1.27 10.85
C ILE A 131 -7.46 2.01 10.32
N LEU A 132 -7.27 2.98 9.43
CA LEU A 132 -8.35 3.66 8.71
C LEU A 132 -8.47 3.08 7.30
N GLY A 133 -9.63 2.52 7.02
CA GLY A 133 -10.00 1.85 5.77
C GLY A 133 -10.00 0.33 5.89
N SER A 134 -11.09 -0.30 5.45
CA SER A 134 -11.35 -1.74 5.49
C SER A 134 -11.17 -2.43 4.13
N GLY A 135 -10.42 -1.83 3.22
CA GLY A 135 -9.97 -2.51 2.00
C GLY A 135 -9.02 -3.67 2.31
N ASP A 136 -8.82 -4.59 1.35
CA ASP A 136 -8.02 -5.81 1.57
C ASP A 136 -6.62 -5.54 2.14
N ILE A 137 -5.94 -4.49 1.68
CA ILE A 137 -4.60 -4.15 2.21
C ILE A 137 -4.67 -3.78 3.70
N GLY A 138 -5.68 -3.00 4.11
CA GLY A 138 -5.90 -2.64 5.52
C GLY A 138 -6.16 -3.87 6.39
N LEU A 139 -7.01 -4.78 5.92
CA LEU A 139 -7.33 -6.04 6.63
C LEU A 139 -6.10 -6.95 6.73
N ILE A 140 -5.39 -7.15 5.63
CA ILE A 140 -4.17 -7.96 5.58
C ILE A 140 -3.11 -7.39 6.54
N MET A 141 -2.97 -6.06 6.60
CA MET A 141 -2.04 -5.43 7.53
C MET A 141 -2.50 -5.52 8.99
N ALA A 142 -3.80 -5.53 9.27
CA ALA A 142 -4.31 -5.80 10.61
C ALA A 142 -3.82 -7.17 11.11
N ARG A 143 -4.01 -8.21 10.31
CA ARG A 143 -3.50 -9.55 10.59
C ARG A 143 -1.96 -9.58 10.68
N ARG A 144 -1.28 -8.99 9.71
CA ARG A 144 0.19 -9.01 9.65
C ARG A 144 0.83 -8.35 10.88
N MET A 145 0.35 -7.16 11.26
CA MET A 145 0.82 -6.46 12.44
C MET A 145 0.60 -7.26 13.73
N THR A 146 -0.55 -7.93 13.84
CA THR A 146 -0.88 -8.77 14.98
C THR A 146 0.05 -9.98 15.07
N LEU A 147 0.36 -10.64 13.96
CA LEU A 147 1.30 -11.76 13.90
C LEU A 147 2.73 -11.36 14.28
N GLU A 148 3.12 -10.11 14.02
CA GLU A 148 4.41 -9.55 14.43
C GLU A 148 4.40 -8.97 15.85
N GLY A 149 3.33 -9.20 16.62
CA GLY A 149 3.25 -8.86 18.04
C GLY A 149 2.74 -7.45 18.34
N ALA A 150 2.23 -6.71 17.36
CA ALA A 150 1.51 -5.47 17.64
C ALA A 150 0.07 -5.76 18.10
N LYS A 151 -0.49 -4.83 18.86
CA LYS A 151 -1.92 -4.83 19.18
C LYS A 151 -2.66 -3.91 18.23
N VAL A 152 -3.45 -4.47 17.32
CA VAL A 152 -4.37 -3.71 16.49
C VAL A 152 -5.62 -3.44 17.33
N LEU A 153 -5.91 -2.14 17.58
CA LEU A 153 -6.97 -1.70 18.47
C LEU A 153 -8.31 -1.59 17.76
N ALA A 154 -8.28 -1.21 16.48
CA ALA A 154 -9.46 -1.03 15.67
C ALA A 154 -9.12 -0.98 14.18
N CYS A 155 -10.06 -1.47 13.36
CA CYS A 155 -10.20 -1.12 11.96
C CYS A 155 -11.41 -0.19 11.83
N VAL A 156 -11.23 0.94 11.15
CA VAL A 156 -12.23 2.01 11.03
C VAL A 156 -12.60 2.18 9.56
N GLU A 157 -13.88 2.19 9.25
CA GLU A 157 -14.40 2.27 7.88
C GLU A 157 -15.46 3.37 7.76
N LEU A 158 -15.25 4.24 6.78
CA LEU A 158 -16.17 5.35 6.49
C LEU A 158 -17.55 4.87 6.01
N MET A 159 -17.58 3.77 5.27
CA MET A 159 -18.80 3.19 4.71
C MET A 159 -19.55 2.35 5.74
N PRO A 160 -20.88 2.15 5.61
CA PRO A 160 -21.66 1.27 6.48
C PRO A 160 -21.43 -0.21 6.18
N TYR A 161 -20.43 -0.56 5.41
CA TYR A 161 -20.02 -1.92 5.07
C TYR A 161 -18.50 -2.01 4.88
N CYS A 162 -17.96 -3.20 5.07
CA CYS A 162 -16.55 -3.48 4.80
C CYS A 162 -16.29 -3.58 3.30
N ASN A 163 -15.20 -2.97 2.83
CA ASN A 163 -14.83 -2.97 1.41
C ASN A 163 -13.94 -4.16 1.01
N GLY A 164 -13.37 -4.88 1.98
CA GLY A 164 -12.54 -6.05 1.73
C GLY A 164 -13.34 -7.33 1.45
N LEU A 165 -12.67 -8.34 0.94
CA LEU A 165 -13.24 -9.66 0.71
C LEU A 165 -13.69 -10.31 2.02
N ASN A 166 -14.81 -11.04 2.00
CA ASN A 166 -15.36 -11.72 3.19
C ASN A 166 -14.33 -12.64 3.87
N ARG A 167 -13.49 -13.35 3.09
CA ARG A 167 -12.42 -14.18 3.65
C ARG A 167 -11.44 -13.36 4.48
N ASN A 168 -11.10 -12.14 4.04
CA ASN A 168 -10.17 -11.27 4.75
C ASN A 168 -10.81 -10.67 6.01
N ILE A 169 -12.14 -10.42 6.01
CA ILE A 169 -12.85 -10.04 7.24
C ILE A 169 -12.69 -11.14 8.30
N VAL A 170 -12.93 -12.39 7.92
CA VAL A 170 -12.79 -13.53 8.84
C VAL A 170 -11.35 -13.69 9.28
N GLN A 171 -10.44 -13.91 8.33
CA GLN A 171 -9.04 -14.29 8.61
C GLN A 171 -8.18 -13.16 9.18
N CYS A 172 -8.56 -11.90 8.97
CA CYS A 172 -7.74 -10.76 9.38
C CYS A 172 -8.31 -9.96 10.55
N LEU A 173 -9.63 -10.03 10.78
CA LEU A 173 -10.26 -9.34 11.90
C LEU A 173 -10.87 -10.32 12.90
N ASN A 174 -11.80 -11.19 12.47
CA ASN A 174 -12.54 -12.04 13.38
C ASN A 174 -11.66 -13.06 14.11
N ASP A 175 -10.72 -13.69 13.41
CA ASP A 175 -9.79 -14.68 14.00
C ASP A 175 -8.85 -14.06 15.06
N TYR A 176 -8.72 -12.72 15.09
CA TYR A 176 -7.86 -11.97 16.00
C TYR A 176 -8.63 -11.03 16.94
N ASP A 177 -9.95 -11.12 16.97
CA ASP A 177 -10.83 -10.26 17.80
C ASP A 177 -10.56 -8.76 17.57
N ILE A 178 -10.24 -8.36 16.33
CA ILE A 178 -10.01 -6.95 15.97
C ILE A 178 -11.35 -6.29 15.66
N PRO A 179 -11.77 -5.26 16.41
CA PRO A 179 -13.04 -4.61 16.18
C PRO A 179 -13.05 -3.80 14.88
N LEU A 180 -14.18 -3.91 14.15
CA LEU A 180 -14.46 -3.12 12.94
C LEU A 180 -15.53 -2.08 13.24
N TYR A 181 -15.17 -0.80 13.14
CA TYR A 181 -16.08 0.33 13.30
C TYR A 181 -16.52 0.83 11.91
N LEU A 182 -17.71 0.43 11.50
CA LEU A 182 -18.36 0.90 10.26
C LEU A 182 -19.01 2.26 10.47
N SER A 183 -19.18 3.04 9.41
CA SER A 183 -19.69 4.41 9.46
C SER A 183 -18.89 5.31 10.42
N HIS A 184 -17.59 5.12 10.49
CA HIS A 184 -16.68 5.92 11.34
C HIS A 184 -15.52 6.47 10.52
N THR A 185 -14.94 7.58 10.99
CA THR A 185 -13.72 8.14 10.41
C THR A 185 -12.82 8.71 11.49
N VAL A 186 -11.54 8.90 11.15
CA VAL A 186 -10.57 9.58 12.02
C VAL A 186 -10.82 11.09 11.95
N THR A 187 -11.05 11.70 13.12
CA THR A 187 -11.34 13.13 13.27
C THR A 187 -10.19 13.92 13.85
N ASN A 188 -9.25 13.28 14.54
CA ASN A 188 -8.07 13.96 15.11
C ASN A 188 -6.91 12.98 15.30
N VAL A 189 -5.69 13.50 15.21
CA VAL A 189 -4.44 12.80 15.56
C VAL A 189 -3.66 13.70 16.51
N GLU A 190 -3.27 13.18 17.66
CA GLU A 190 -2.51 13.91 18.67
C GLU A 190 -1.16 13.24 18.90
N GLY A 191 -0.16 14.05 19.17
CA GLY A 191 1.19 13.63 19.53
C GLY A 191 2.26 14.64 19.17
N LEU A 192 3.31 14.73 19.97
CA LEU A 192 4.41 15.66 19.71
C LEU A 192 5.47 15.04 18.78
N HIS A 193 6.07 13.94 19.19
CA HIS A 193 7.13 13.27 18.40
C HIS A 193 6.58 12.10 17.61
N ARG A 194 5.63 11.38 18.19
CA ARG A 194 4.95 10.25 17.63
C ARG A 194 3.46 10.34 17.94
N VAL A 195 2.63 9.62 17.19
CA VAL A 195 1.21 9.46 17.51
C VAL A 195 1.08 8.94 18.94
N GLU A 196 0.25 9.61 19.73
CA GLU A 196 -0.10 9.25 21.11
C GLU A 196 -1.58 8.89 21.21
N LYS A 197 -2.41 9.58 20.41
CA LYS A 197 -3.86 9.34 20.35
C LYS A 197 -4.42 9.53 18.95
N VAL A 198 -5.43 8.75 18.67
CA VAL A 198 -6.28 8.91 17.48
C VAL A 198 -7.73 8.96 17.93
N THR A 199 -8.44 10.01 17.54
CA THR A 199 -9.87 10.15 17.76
C THR A 199 -10.63 9.76 16.53
N VAL A 200 -11.64 8.90 16.67
CA VAL A 200 -12.59 8.53 15.61
C VAL A 200 -13.98 8.94 16.03
N ALA A 201 -14.87 9.21 15.06
CA ALA A 201 -16.28 9.48 15.33
C ALA A 201 -17.15 8.81 14.30
N GLU A 202 -18.40 8.51 14.67
CA GLU A 202 -19.43 8.08 13.74
C GLU A 202 -19.71 9.16 12.70
N VAL A 203 -20.06 8.75 11.48
CA VAL A 203 -20.41 9.68 10.40
C VAL A 203 -21.86 9.50 9.99
N GLY A 204 -22.52 10.64 9.71
CA GLY A 204 -23.87 10.68 9.18
C GLY A 204 -23.95 10.27 7.71
N ALA A 205 -25.15 10.30 7.16
CA ALA A 205 -25.41 10.04 5.75
C ALA A 205 -24.65 11.00 4.79
N ASP A 206 -24.32 12.20 5.26
CA ASP A 206 -23.51 13.20 4.56
C ASP A 206 -22.01 12.97 4.71
N ARG A 207 -21.61 11.88 5.38
CA ARG A 207 -20.22 11.51 5.70
C ARG A 207 -19.47 12.50 6.58
N LYS A 208 -20.21 13.31 7.33
CA LYS A 208 -19.60 14.20 8.32
C LYS A 208 -19.64 13.58 9.71
N PRO A 209 -18.61 13.82 10.53
CA PRO A 209 -18.58 13.35 11.91
C PRO A 209 -19.78 13.86 12.72
N ILE A 210 -20.37 12.99 13.53
CA ILE A 210 -21.46 13.32 14.43
C ILE A 210 -20.85 13.71 15.79
N PRO A 211 -21.03 14.95 16.27
CA PRO A 211 -20.50 15.35 17.57
C PRO A 211 -21.11 14.53 18.72
N GLY A 212 -20.25 14.17 19.69
CA GLY A 212 -20.63 13.37 20.85
C GLY A 212 -20.53 11.85 20.65
N THR A 213 -20.03 11.40 19.49
CA THR A 213 -19.78 9.99 19.19
C THR A 213 -18.29 9.63 19.20
N GLU A 214 -17.47 10.54 19.68
CA GLU A 214 -16.02 10.40 19.63
C GLU A 214 -15.53 9.24 20.50
N ILE A 215 -14.66 8.42 19.93
CA ILE A 215 -13.92 7.35 20.59
C ILE A 215 -12.43 7.68 20.48
N VAL A 216 -11.73 7.72 21.61
CA VAL A 216 -10.30 8.00 21.65
C VAL A 216 -9.53 6.69 21.85
N PHE A 217 -8.55 6.45 20.99
CA PHE A 217 -7.63 5.32 21.08
C PHE A 217 -6.24 5.84 21.48
N ASP A 218 -5.72 5.37 22.63
CA ASP A 218 -4.31 5.52 22.97
C ASP A 218 -3.49 4.57 22.09
N CYS A 219 -2.78 5.11 21.11
CA CYS A 219 -2.04 4.33 20.12
C CYS A 219 -0.77 5.06 19.70
N ASP A 220 0.19 4.34 19.14
CA ASP A 220 1.44 4.89 18.63
C ASP A 220 1.51 4.91 17.10
N THR A 221 0.50 4.36 16.43
CA THR A 221 0.49 4.23 14.98
C THR A 221 -0.92 4.30 14.40
N LEU A 222 -1.05 5.10 13.33
CA LEU A 222 -2.22 5.14 12.46
C LEU A 222 -1.82 4.64 11.07
N LEU A 223 -2.44 3.54 10.60
CA LEU A 223 -2.31 3.07 9.22
C LEU A 223 -3.47 3.58 8.37
N LEU A 224 -3.15 3.99 7.15
CA LEU A 224 -4.11 4.49 6.18
C LEU A 224 -4.23 3.51 5.01
N SER A 225 -5.44 2.96 4.81
CA SER A 225 -5.81 2.14 3.66
C SER A 225 -7.03 2.75 2.96
N VAL A 226 -6.87 4.00 2.49
CA VAL A 226 -7.96 4.88 2.07
C VAL A 226 -8.00 5.15 0.56
N GLY A 227 -7.44 4.24 -0.21
CA GLY A 227 -7.46 4.23 -1.66
C GLY A 227 -6.13 4.56 -2.30
N LEU A 228 -6.09 4.38 -3.62
CA LEU A 228 -4.90 4.46 -4.46
C LEU A 228 -4.99 5.64 -5.43
N ILE A 229 -3.84 6.13 -5.87
CA ILE A 229 -3.67 7.15 -6.90
C ILE A 229 -2.80 6.53 -7.99
N PRO A 230 -3.27 6.44 -9.25
CA PRO A 230 -2.45 5.94 -10.35
C PRO A 230 -1.17 6.79 -10.54
N GLU A 231 -0.03 6.13 -10.77
CA GLU A 231 1.23 6.78 -11.14
C GLU A 231 1.19 7.13 -12.63
N ASN A 232 0.52 8.22 -12.98
CA ASN A 232 0.30 8.61 -14.37
C ASN A 232 0.90 9.98 -14.74
N GLU A 233 1.85 10.47 -13.98
CA GLU A 233 2.51 11.75 -14.21
C GLU A 233 3.23 11.80 -15.57
N LEU A 234 3.87 10.69 -15.96
CA LEU A 234 4.58 10.59 -17.25
C LEU A 234 3.65 10.71 -18.48
N THR A 235 2.35 10.53 -18.30
CA THR A 235 1.35 10.66 -19.39
C THR A 235 0.71 12.04 -19.48
N ARG A 236 0.94 12.89 -18.48
CA ARG A 236 0.40 14.26 -18.46
C ARG A 236 1.38 15.18 -19.17
N LYS A 237 0.89 15.87 -20.19
CA LYS A 237 1.59 16.97 -20.86
C LYS A 237 1.24 18.29 -20.19
#